data_d60b9b2afd279f9b29909920683b12fe
#
_entry.id   d60b9b2afd279f9b29909920683b12fe
#
_cell.length_a   1.000
_cell.length_b   1.000
_cell.length_c   1.000
_cell.angle_alpha   90.00
_cell.angle_beta   90.00
_cell.angle_gamma   90.00
#
_symmetry.space_group_name_H-M   'P 1'
#
loop_
_entity.id
_entity.type
_entity.pdbx_description
1 polymer ?
#
loop_
_entity_poly.entity_id
_entity_poly.type
_entity_poly.pdbx_seq_one_letter_code
_entity_poly.pdbx_strand_id
1 'polypeptide(L)'
;MAEYTASYDYSVANLETTLGGDNYPYKGYPDFNCPDEIAEAAKDAGIDMLLTANNHCSDTTTEGVLRTVKRVREMGLTPLGTQLSDEEPKYAVVDMNGIQVGMAAYTYATSEVNGRPSLNFEPEVAQVGLVNYFVETNLDAFYSEVQSLLSQMQEDGAEATMLYLHWGTEYSLQADAAQRMIAQKLCDLGVDVIVGGHPHVVEPMELLTSGVDSRHKTAVIYSLGNAVSNQRRDLMTLNTGHTEDGAVFTVTFEKYADGAVHVADVNVMPTWVILRSVDEKQEYSIVPLEDARREEWQSLYGLDAAALANAVASYDRTMSIVGPGLEQCRSYYTQEKQAREAPAVPTEEAA
;
A
#
# COMPACT_ATOMS: atom_id res chain seq x y z
N MET A 1 13.30 11.00 -1.32
CA MET A 1 11.92 10.67 -0.85
C MET A 1 11.45 11.61 0.24
N ALA A 2 12.22 11.91 1.26
CA ALA A 2 11.79 12.75 2.40
C ALA A 2 11.14 14.09 2.01
N GLU A 3 11.58 14.74 0.92
CA GLU A 3 10.95 15.95 0.40
C GLU A 3 9.48 15.72 -0.02
N TYR A 4 9.20 14.56 -0.62
CA TYR A 4 7.85 14.20 -1.08
C TYR A 4 6.97 13.74 0.10
N THR A 5 7.46 12.84 0.93
CA THR A 5 6.70 12.33 2.07
C THR A 5 6.32 13.43 3.06
N ALA A 6 7.24 14.39 3.30
CA ALA A 6 6.97 15.55 4.13
C ALA A 6 5.92 16.54 3.56
N SER A 7 5.53 16.39 2.30
CA SER A 7 4.48 17.21 1.66
C SER A 7 3.07 16.63 1.80
N TYR A 8 2.94 15.40 2.30
CA TYR A 8 1.66 14.74 2.53
C TYR A 8 1.24 14.86 3.99
N ASP A 9 -0.06 14.90 4.24
CA ASP A 9 -0.60 14.96 5.61
C ASP A 9 -0.35 13.64 6.37
N TYR A 10 -0.24 12.50 5.66
CA TYR A 10 0.05 11.20 6.23
C TYR A 10 0.69 10.26 5.20
N SER A 11 1.75 9.57 5.59
CA SER A 11 2.53 8.70 4.71
C SER A 11 2.61 7.27 5.24
N VAL A 12 2.33 6.30 4.36
CA VAL A 12 2.27 4.87 4.68
C VAL A 12 3.25 4.09 3.81
N ALA A 13 3.96 3.13 4.39
CA ALA A 13 4.84 2.21 3.65
C ALA A 13 4.71 0.77 4.15
N ASN A 14 4.93 -0.21 3.27
CA ASN A 14 5.01 -1.62 3.66
C ASN A 14 6.43 -1.94 4.20
N LEU A 15 6.49 -2.59 5.36
CA LEU A 15 7.71 -3.14 5.96
C LEU A 15 7.72 -4.65 5.75
N GLU A 16 8.26 -5.11 4.62
CA GLU A 16 8.29 -6.53 4.23
C GLU A 16 9.53 -7.24 4.79
N THR A 17 9.65 -7.21 6.10
CA THR A 17 10.69 -7.87 6.89
C THR A 17 10.27 -7.89 8.35
N THR A 18 10.98 -8.68 9.18
CA THR A 18 10.86 -8.59 10.63
C THR A 18 11.97 -7.72 11.23
N LEU A 19 11.69 -7.16 12.41
CA LEU A 19 12.66 -6.56 13.30
C LEU A 19 12.88 -7.53 14.48
N GLY A 20 13.39 -8.75 14.16
CA GLY A 20 13.58 -9.84 15.12
C GLY A 20 14.71 -9.60 16.14
N GLY A 21 15.58 -8.62 15.85
CA GLY A 21 16.73 -8.27 16.69
C GLY A 21 17.85 -9.31 16.67
N ASP A 22 18.80 -9.17 17.61
CA ASP A 22 20.04 -9.95 17.64
C ASP A 22 19.85 -11.44 18.01
N ASN A 23 18.64 -11.84 18.43
CA ASN A 23 18.33 -13.25 18.66
C ASN A 23 18.25 -14.06 17.36
N TYR A 24 18.09 -13.38 16.24
CA TYR A 24 18.05 -13.95 14.90
C TYR A 24 19.13 -13.31 14.04
N PRO A 25 19.80 -14.09 13.14
CA PRO A 25 20.80 -13.50 12.25
C PRO A 25 20.13 -12.50 11.31
N TYR A 26 20.75 -11.34 11.10
CA TYR A 26 20.34 -10.42 10.05
C TYR A 26 20.58 -11.07 8.69
N LYS A 27 19.54 -11.17 7.87
CA LYS A 27 19.59 -11.84 6.57
C LYS A 27 18.47 -11.35 5.63
N GLY A 28 18.70 -11.53 4.35
CA GLY A 28 17.70 -11.41 3.31
C GLY A 28 16.98 -12.73 3.02
N TYR A 29 16.47 -12.85 1.78
CA TYR A 29 15.72 -14.03 1.32
C TYR A 29 16.38 -15.37 1.74
N PRO A 30 15.62 -16.42 2.16
CA PRO A 30 14.14 -16.47 2.13
C PRO A 30 13.43 -15.98 3.40
N ASP A 31 14.13 -15.82 4.53
CA ASP A 31 13.53 -15.40 5.81
C ASP A 31 14.19 -14.09 6.25
N PHE A 32 13.46 -13.00 6.14
CA PHE A 32 14.00 -11.66 6.37
C PHE A 32 14.08 -11.29 7.84
N ASN A 33 15.23 -10.78 8.25
CA ASN A 33 15.42 -10.09 9.52
C ASN A 33 16.31 -8.88 9.30
N CYS A 34 15.79 -7.69 9.46
CA CYS A 34 16.52 -6.44 9.31
C CYS A 34 16.90 -5.81 10.64
N PRO A 35 17.98 -5.01 10.68
CA PRO A 35 18.26 -4.12 11.81
C PRO A 35 17.11 -3.11 12.03
N ASP A 36 16.94 -2.69 13.28
CA ASP A 36 15.89 -1.73 13.68
C ASP A 36 16.00 -0.39 12.94
N GLU A 37 17.20 -0.02 12.49
CA GLU A 37 17.49 1.20 11.76
C GLU A 37 16.70 1.36 10.45
N ILE A 38 16.13 0.27 9.89
CA ILE A 38 15.24 0.39 8.73
C ILE A 38 13.95 1.15 9.06
N ALA A 39 13.40 0.94 10.26
CA ALA A 39 12.22 1.66 10.72
C ALA A 39 12.57 3.10 11.14
N GLU A 40 13.77 3.32 11.69
CA GLU A 40 14.28 4.68 11.95
C GLU A 40 14.43 5.45 10.63
N ALA A 41 15.01 4.83 9.60
CA ALA A 41 15.15 5.43 8.29
C ALA A 41 13.79 5.73 7.62
N ALA A 42 12.79 4.87 7.82
CA ALA A 42 11.42 5.12 7.35
C ALA A 42 10.83 6.36 8.04
N LYS A 43 10.97 6.48 9.37
CA LYS A 43 10.54 7.64 10.13
C LYS A 43 11.26 8.92 9.68
N ASP A 44 12.58 8.87 9.55
CA ASP A 44 13.39 10.02 9.10
C ASP A 44 13.04 10.43 7.66
N ALA A 45 12.54 9.48 6.86
CA ALA A 45 12.00 9.75 5.54
C ALA A 45 10.57 10.35 5.59
N GLY A 46 9.94 10.52 6.76
CA GLY A 46 8.61 11.11 6.92
C GLY A 46 7.47 10.10 6.75
N ILE A 47 7.73 8.82 6.99
CA ILE A 47 6.66 7.80 7.07
C ILE A 47 6.03 7.88 8.46
N ASP A 48 4.70 7.76 8.54
CA ASP A 48 3.91 7.80 9.77
C ASP A 48 3.44 6.39 10.20
N MET A 49 3.17 5.53 9.21
CA MET A 49 2.63 4.20 9.42
C MET A 49 3.40 3.15 8.61
N LEU A 50 3.67 2.01 9.25
CA LEU A 50 4.26 0.84 8.59
C LEU A 50 3.22 -0.30 8.52
N LEU A 51 2.93 -0.75 7.29
CA LEU A 51 2.14 -1.95 7.07
C LEU A 51 3.01 -3.15 7.42
N THR A 52 2.56 -3.92 8.39
CA THR A 52 3.32 -5.05 8.94
C THR A 52 2.65 -6.40 8.64
N ALA A 53 1.45 -6.41 8.03
CA ALA A 53 0.80 -7.61 7.52
C ALA A 53 1.28 -7.90 6.10
N ASN A 54 2.24 -8.80 5.97
CA ASN A 54 2.77 -9.32 4.72
C ASN A 54 3.22 -10.78 4.90
N ASN A 55 3.58 -11.48 3.83
CA ASN A 55 4.00 -12.86 3.89
C ASN A 55 5.30 -13.08 4.69
N HIS A 56 6.12 -12.04 4.87
CA HIS A 56 7.38 -12.07 5.63
C HIS A 56 7.25 -11.56 7.08
N CYS A 57 6.05 -11.26 7.56
CA CYS A 57 5.86 -10.75 8.92
C CYS A 57 6.22 -11.73 10.02
N SER A 58 6.29 -13.04 9.71
CA SER A 58 6.55 -14.12 10.66
C SER A 58 7.91 -14.82 10.47
N ASP A 59 8.80 -14.31 9.66
CA ASP A 59 10.10 -14.93 9.34
C ASP A 59 11.01 -15.13 10.56
N THR A 60 10.77 -14.43 11.65
CA THR A 60 11.41 -14.63 12.95
C THR A 60 10.38 -15.07 14.02
N THR A 61 9.42 -15.87 13.62
CA THR A 61 8.38 -16.49 14.46
C THR A 61 7.42 -15.49 15.12
N THR A 62 6.57 -15.98 16.03
CA THR A 62 5.68 -15.15 16.85
C THR A 62 6.43 -14.11 17.68
N GLU A 63 7.63 -14.44 18.19
CA GLU A 63 8.47 -13.51 18.94
C GLU A 63 8.89 -12.32 18.06
N GLY A 64 9.25 -12.58 16.81
CA GLY A 64 9.60 -11.54 15.86
C GLY A 64 8.43 -10.63 15.52
N VAL A 65 7.22 -11.17 15.32
CA VAL A 65 6.01 -10.34 15.11
C VAL A 65 5.81 -9.39 16.28
N LEU A 66 5.79 -9.92 17.51
CA LEU A 66 5.62 -9.11 18.72
C LEU A 66 6.71 -8.05 18.90
N ARG A 67 7.96 -8.42 18.59
CA ARG A 67 9.08 -7.48 18.68
C ARG A 67 8.96 -6.37 17.61
N THR A 68 8.62 -6.73 16.39
CA THR A 68 8.43 -5.76 15.29
C THR A 68 7.39 -4.72 15.67
N VAL A 69 6.21 -5.14 16.15
CA VAL A 69 5.15 -4.22 16.60
C VAL A 69 5.66 -3.27 17.70
N LYS A 70 6.36 -3.81 18.72
CA LYS A 70 6.92 -3.01 19.81
C LYS A 70 7.93 -1.98 19.30
N ARG A 71 8.88 -2.41 18.44
CA ARG A 71 9.94 -1.53 17.92
C ARG A 71 9.37 -0.41 17.06
N VAL A 72 8.42 -0.72 16.18
CA VAL A 72 7.73 0.29 15.37
C VAL A 72 7.04 1.33 16.25
N ARG A 73 6.32 0.90 17.30
CA ARG A 73 5.68 1.81 18.27
C ARG A 73 6.67 2.63 19.08
N GLU A 74 7.77 2.02 19.54
CA GLU A 74 8.83 2.71 20.29
C GLU A 74 9.49 3.83 19.47
N MET A 75 9.56 3.69 18.17
CA MET A 75 10.04 4.71 17.24
C MET A 75 9.00 5.81 16.96
N GLY A 76 7.78 5.67 17.48
CA GLY A 76 6.68 6.61 17.26
C GLY A 76 6.03 6.48 15.90
N LEU A 77 6.13 5.31 15.26
CA LEU A 77 5.40 4.92 14.06
C LEU A 77 4.19 4.06 14.43
N THR A 78 3.19 4.03 13.57
CA THR A 78 2.01 3.17 13.74
C THR A 78 2.21 1.87 12.97
N PRO A 79 2.29 0.68 13.61
CA PRO A 79 2.21 -0.59 12.91
C PRO A 79 0.75 -0.88 12.56
N LEU A 80 0.47 -1.33 11.33
CA LEU A 80 -0.87 -1.70 10.90
C LEU A 80 -0.87 -3.11 10.30
N GLY A 81 -1.80 -3.94 10.77
CA GLY A 81 -1.99 -5.31 10.31
C GLY A 81 -1.35 -6.37 11.19
N THR A 82 -0.53 -5.97 12.16
CA THR A 82 -0.05 -6.83 13.24
C THR A 82 -0.24 -6.16 14.60
N GLN A 83 -0.52 -6.94 15.62
CA GLN A 83 -0.85 -6.49 16.97
C GLN A 83 -0.14 -7.31 18.07
N LEU A 84 -0.16 -6.80 19.32
CA LEU A 84 0.46 -7.49 20.47
C LEU A 84 -0.45 -8.54 21.11
N SER A 85 -1.76 -8.47 20.87
CA SER A 85 -2.76 -9.47 21.30
C SER A 85 -3.96 -9.43 20.35
N ASP A 86 -4.77 -10.48 20.40
CA ASP A 86 -6.04 -10.59 19.66
C ASP A 86 -7.15 -9.65 20.19
N GLU A 87 -6.91 -8.99 21.32
CA GLU A 87 -7.82 -7.99 21.89
C GLU A 87 -7.57 -6.58 21.32
N GLU A 88 -6.42 -6.34 20.68
CA GLU A 88 -6.12 -5.04 20.06
C GLU A 88 -6.94 -4.85 18.77
N PRO A 89 -7.33 -3.59 18.44
CA PRO A 89 -8.02 -3.30 17.19
C PRO A 89 -7.17 -3.72 15.98
N LYS A 90 -7.82 -4.33 15.00
CA LYS A 90 -7.21 -4.73 13.72
C LYS A 90 -7.15 -3.60 12.69
N TYR A 91 -7.49 -2.38 13.10
CA TYR A 91 -7.55 -1.18 12.27
C TYR A 91 -7.03 0.02 13.05
N ALA A 92 -6.85 1.11 12.35
CA ALA A 92 -6.59 2.43 12.92
C ALA A 92 -7.54 3.45 12.31
N VAL A 93 -8.00 4.42 13.11
CA VAL A 93 -8.63 5.66 12.61
C VAL A 93 -7.62 6.78 12.82
N VAL A 94 -7.27 7.46 11.74
CA VAL A 94 -6.18 8.43 11.71
C VAL A 94 -6.74 9.79 11.33
N ASP A 95 -6.37 10.83 12.10
CA ASP A 95 -6.67 12.20 11.74
C ASP A 95 -5.71 12.70 10.65
N MET A 96 -6.24 12.98 9.48
CA MET A 96 -5.53 13.57 8.36
C MET A 96 -6.01 15.00 8.17
N ASN A 97 -5.42 15.93 8.90
CA ASN A 97 -5.75 17.36 8.83
C ASN A 97 -7.25 17.65 9.01
N GLY A 98 -7.87 16.96 9.97
CA GLY A 98 -9.28 17.13 10.34
C GLY A 98 -10.26 16.20 9.60
N ILE A 99 -9.76 15.26 8.80
CA ILE A 99 -10.55 14.18 8.21
C ILE A 99 -10.13 12.87 8.85
N GLN A 100 -11.09 12.11 9.40
CA GLN A 100 -10.83 10.83 10.04
C GLN A 100 -10.85 9.71 8.99
N VAL A 101 -9.72 9.04 8.78
CA VAL A 101 -9.60 7.94 7.81
C VAL A 101 -9.39 6.61 8.52
N GLY A 102 -10.32 5.68 8.31
CA GLY A 102 -10.22 4.31 8.81
C GLY A 102 -9.31 3.48 7.90
N MET A 103 -8.34 2.78 8.48
CA MET A 103 -7.35 1.99 7.75
C MET A 103 -7.21 0.59 8.34
N ALA A 104 -7.12 -0.43 7.47
CA ALA A 104 -6.72 -1.78 7.87
C ALA A 104 -5.77 -2.39 6.83
N ALA A 105 -4.89 -3.27 7.28
CA ALA A 105 -3.96 -4.00 6.41
C ALA A 105 -4.12 -5.51 6.63
N TYR A 106 -4.07 -6.27 5.55
CA TYR A 106 -4.20 -7.72 5.54
C TYR A 106 -3.18 -8.37 4.61
N THR A 107 -2.77 -9.59 4.95
CA THR A 107 -1.99 -10.45 4.07
C THR A 107 -2.77 -11.74 3.76
N TYR A 108 -2.47 -12.37 2.63
CA TYR A 108 -2.97 -13.72 2.36
C TYR A 108 -2.23 -14.76 3.22
N ALA A 109 -2.90 -15.85 3.57
CA ALA A 109 -2.24 -17.02 4.16
C ALA A 109 -1.42 -17.72 3.07
N THR A 110 -0.11 -17.84 3.27
CA THR A 110 0.82 -18.31 2.23
C THR A 110 0.72 -19.81 1.98
N SER A 111 0.26 -20.58 2.96
CA SER A 111 0.16 -22.04 2.89
C SER A 111 -0.73 -22.61 3.99
N GLU A 112 -0.92 -23.91 3.98
CA GLU A 112 -1.52 -24.66 5.08
C GLU A 112 -0.50 -25.66 5.66
N VAL A 113 -0.43 -25.70 7.00
CA VAL A 113 0.36 -26.69 7.73
C VAL A 113 -0.60 -27.54 8.57
N ASN A 114 -0.70 -28.83 8.28
CA ASN A 114 -1.62 -29.77 8.96
C ASN A 114 -3.08 -29.30 8.92
N GLY A 115 -3.54 -28.74 7.80
CA GLY A 115 -4.90 -28.23 7.61
C GLY A 115 -5.19 -26.92 8.35
N ARG A 116 -4.16 -26.15 8.72
CA ARG A 116 -4.27 -24.84 9.36
C ARG A 116 -3.57 -23.79 8.51
N PRO A 117 -4.19 -22.61 8.34
CA PRO A 117 -3.54 -21.49 7.68
C PRO A 117 -2.20 -21.16 8.32
N SER A 118 -1.22 -20.81 7.53
CA SER A 118 0.09 -20.40 7.99
C SER A 118 0.63 -19.20 7.22
N LEU A 119 1.55 -18.48 7.83
CA LEU A 119 2.32 -17.40 7.23
C LEU A 119 3.77 -17.89 7.17
N ASN A 120 4.31 -18.07 5.96
CA ASN A 120 5.64 -18.63 5.71
C ASN A 120 5.95 -19.90 6.52
N PHE A 121 5.00 -20.86 6.52
CA PHE A 121 5.09 -22.13 7.27
C PHE A 121 5.00 -22.02 8.81
N GLU A 122 4.67 -20.82 9.36
CA GLU A 122 4.49 -20.59 10.78
C GLU A 122 3.00 -20.58 11.15
N PRO A 123 2.36 -21.74 11.43
CA PRO A 123 0.92 -21.82 11.70
C PRO A 123 0.53 -21.19 13.03
N GLU A 124 1.45 -21.11 14.01
CA GLU A 124 1.17 -20.54 15.32
C GLU A 124 0.85 -19.06 15.23
N VAL A 125 1.54 -18.33 14.37
CA VAL A 125 1.32 -16.88 14.16
C VAL A 125 -0.09 -16.58 13.68
N ALA A 126 -0.60 -17.39 12.74
CA ALA A 126 -1.97 -17.25 12.24
C ALA A 126 -3.03 -17.60 13.30
N GLN A 127 -2.72 -18.49 14.25
CA GLN A 127 -3.69 -18.98 15.23
C GLN A 127 -3.88 -18.05 16.44
N VAL A 128 -2.87 -17.27 16.78
CA VAL A 128 -2.91 -16.41 17.98
C VAL A 128 -3.45 -15.01 17.73
N GLY A 129 -3.99 -14.74 16.52
CA GLY A 129 -4.66 -13.48 16.20
C GLY A 129 -3.74 -12.25 16.18
N LEU A 130 -2.44 -12.44 16.00
CA LEU A 130 -1.45 -11.36 15.99
C LEU A 130 -1.24 -10.71 14.61
N VAL A 131 -1.81 -11.30 13.58
CA VAL A 131 -1.69 -10.83 12.20
C VAL A 131 -3.06 -10.83 11.55
N ASN A 132 -3.39 -9.77 10.85
CA ASN A 132 -4.57 -9.71 10.00
C ASN A 132 -4.27 -10.49 8.72
N TYR A 133 -4.97 -11.58 8.49
CA TYR A 133 -4.79 -12.38 7.28
C TYR A 133 -6.12 -12.88 6.74
N PHE A 134 -6.12 -13.28 5.48
CA PHE A 134 -7.24 -13.96 4.84
C PHE A 134 -6.77 -15.24 4.16
N VAL A 135 -7.71 -16.16 3.96
CA VAL A 135 -7.48 -17.42 3.29
C VAL A 135 -8.24 -17.40 1.96
N GLU A 136 -7.54 -17.48 0.85
CA GLU A 136 -8.16 -17.35 -0.49
C GLU A 136 -9.23 -18.43 -0.78
N THR A 137 -9.10 -19.60 -0.15
CA THR A 137 -10.10 -20.67 -0.26
C THR A 137 -11.30 -20.50 0.68
N ASN A 138 -11.29 -19.47 1.56
CA ASN A 138 -12.37 -19.16 2.48
C ASN A 138 -12.54 -17.65 2.68
N LEU A 139 -12.94 -16.95 1.64
CA LEU A 139 -13.08 -15.49 1.65
C LEU A 139 -14.32 -14.99 2.40
N ASP A 140 -15.33 -15.82 2.64
CA ASP A 140 -16.55 -15.40 3.37
C ASP A 140 -16.24 -14.93 4.79
N ALA A 141 -15.31 -15.59 5.48
CA ALA A 141 -14.85 -15.18 6.79
C ALA A 141 -14.15 -13.80 6.76
N PHE A 142 -13.28 -13.60 5.78
CA PHE A 142 -12.61 -12.33 5.54
C PHE A 142 -13.60 -11.19 5.25
N TYR A 143 -14.55 -11.40 4.35
CA TYR A 143 -15.54 -10.38 4.02
C TYR A 143 -16.43 -10.02 5.22
N SER A 144 -16.80 -11.01 6.04
CA SER A 144 -17.58 -10.79 7.26
C SER A 144 -16.78 -9.99 8.30
N GLU A 145 -15.48 -10.27 8.43
CA GLU A 145 -14.58 -9.51 9.29
C GLU A 145 -14.44 -8.07 8.81
N VAL A 146 -14.15 -7.85 7.52
CA VAL A 146 -14.04 -6.49 6.95
C VAL A 146 -15.33 -5.72 7.14
N GLN A 147 -16.51 -6.32 6.90
CA GLN A 147 -17.79 -5.65 7.13
C GLN A 147 -17.95 -5.20 8.59
N SER A 148 -17.54 -6.04 9.55
CA SER A 148 -17.55 -5.69 10.97
C SER A 148 -16.57 -4.55 11.27
N LEU A 149 -15.35 -4.59 10.69
CA LEU A 149 -14.35 -3.54 10.89
C LEU A 149 -14.81 -2.19 10.31
N LEU A 150 -15.41 -2.17 9.14
CA LEU A 150 -15.95 -0.93 8.55
C LEU A 150 -17.00 -0.29 9.47
N SER A 151 -17.87 -1.10 10.10
CA SER A 151 -18.84 -0.61 11.07
C SER A 151 -18.17 -0.03 12.31
N GLN A 152 -17.15 -0.73 12.85
CA GLN A 152 -16.38 -0.24 14.01
C GLN A 152 -15.59 1.03 13.69
N MET A 153 -14.94 1.10 12.52
CA MET A 153 -14.26 2.33 12.06
C MET A 153 -15.23 3.50 12.00
N GLN A 154 -16.45 3.28 11.49
CA GLN A 154 -17.49 4.32 11.44
C GLN A 154 -17.95 4.74 12.84
N GLU A 155 -18.13 3.80 13.77
CA GLU A 155 -18.46 4.08 15.18
C GLU A 155 -17.34 4.90 15.86
N ASP A 156 -16.07 4.64 15.50
CA ASP A 156 -14.89 5.40 15.96
C ASP A 156 -14.67 6.71 15.19
N GLY A 157 -15.60 7.08 14.30
CA GLY A 157 -15.63 8.36 13.63
C GLY A 157 -14.95 8.43 12.27
N ALA A 158 -14.57 7.30 11.67
CA ALA A 158 -14.01 7.31 10.32
C ALA A 158 -15.02 7.87 9.30
N GLU A 159 -14.55 8.78 8.47
CA GLU A 159 -15.31 9.46 7.42
C GLU A 159 -14.98 8.93 6.02
N ALA A 160 -13.85 8.26 5.88
CA ALA A 160 -13.40 7.53 4.68
C ALA A 160 -12.59 6.29 5.08
N THR A 161 -12.41 5.37 4.16
CA THR A 161 -11.76 4.08 4.43
C THR A 161 -10.71 3.71 3.40
N MET A 162 -9.56 3.18 3.86
CA MET A 162 -8.50 2.62 3.02
C MET A 162 -8.12 1.23 3.50
N LEU A 163 -8.10 0.26 2.59
CA LEU A 163 -7.61 -1.09 2.87
C LEU A 163 -6.32 -1.37 2.10
N TYR A 164 -5.35 -1.93 2.82
CA TYR A 164 -4.08 -2.36 2.26
C TYR A 164 -4.05 -3.88 2.19
N LEU A 165 -3.75 -4.44 1.01
CA LEU A 165 -3.78 -5.88 0.79
C LEU A 165 -2.44 -6.37 0.23
N HIS A 166 -1.82 -7.29 0.96
CA HIS A 166 -0.66 -8.03 0.50
C HIS A 166 -1.13 -9.32 -0.15
N TRP A 167 -1.16 -9.36 -1.49
CA TRP A 167 -1.91 -10.34 -2.28
C TRP A 167 -1.36 -10.54 -3.70
N GLY A 168 -1.96 -11.48 -4.45
CA GLY A 168 -1.68 -11.67 -5.86
C GLY A 168 -0.50 -12.58 -6.14
N THR A 169 -0.01 -12.55 -7.37
CA THR A 169 1.04 -13.45 -7.86
C THR A 169 2.33 -12.67 -8.09
N GLU A 170 3.43 -13.12 -7.48
CA GLU A 170 4.74 -12.51 -7.66
C GLU A 170 5.11 -12.36 -9.14
N TYR A 171 5.61 -11.18 -9.49
CA TYR A 171 6.13 -10.80 -10.82
C TYR A 171 5.09 -10.78 -11.94
N SER A 172 3.79 -10.88 -11.61
CA SER A 172 2.71 -10.67 -12.56
C SER A 172 2.50 -9.17 -12.80
N LEU A 173 2.43 -8.75 -14.07
CA LEU A 173 2.13 -7.36 -14.44
C LEU A 173 0.62 -7.10 -14.58
N GLN A 174 -0.20 -8.07 -14.24
CA GLN A 174 -1.65 -8.01 -14.32
C GLN A 174 -2.25 -8.53 -13.03
N ALA A 175 -3.20 -7.81 -12.51
CA ALA A 175 -4.00 -8.32 -11.40
C ALA A 175 -4.67 -9.64 -11.78
N ASP A 176 -4.58 -10.63 -10.91
CA ASP A 176 -5.18 -11.93 -11.13
C ASP A 176 -6.70 -11.94 -10.82
N ALA A 177 -7.35 -13.07 -11.05
CA ALA A 177 -8.78 -13.19 -10.86
C ALA A 177 -9.19 -13.09 -9.38
N ALA A 178 -8.35 -13.56 -8.46
CA ALA A 178 -8.61 -13.48 -7.01
C ALA A 178 -8.53 -12.04 -6.54
N GLN A 179 -7.48 -11.30 -6.93
CA GLN A 179 -7.34 -9.88 -6.63
C GLN A 179 -8.57 -9.08 -7.10
N ARG A 180 -9.02 -9.29 -8.36
CA ARG A 180 -10.19 -8.58 -8.92
C ARG A 180 -11.49 -8.92 -8.20
N MET A 181 -11.69 -10.19 -7.86
CA MET A 181 -12.87 -10.66 -7.12
C MET A 181 -12.90 -10.07 -5.71
N ILE A 182 -11.77 -10.08 -5.00
CA ILE A 182 -11.65 -9.50 -3.67
C ILE A 182 -11.90 -7.99 -3.72
N ALA A 183 -11.24 -7.28 -4.64
CA ALA A 183 -11.41 -5.83 -4.79
C ALA A 183 -12.87 -5.45 -5.08
N GLN A 184 -13.55 -6.16 -5.99
CA GLN A 184 -14.97 -5.91 -6.28
C GLN A 184 -15.85 -6.13 -5.04
N LYS A 185 -15.59 -7.19 -4.27
CA LYS A 185 -16.36 -7.45 -3.05
C LYS A 185 -16.13 -6.39 -1.98
N LEU A 186 -14.90 -5.90 -1.82
CA LEU A 186 -14.59 -4.80 -0.90
C LEU A 186 -15.24 -3.48 -1.35
N CYS A 187 -15.30 -3.22 -2.65
CA CYS A 187 -16.08 -2.12 -3.22
C CYS A 187 -17.56 -2.25 -2.89
N ASP A 188 -18.13 -3.45 -2.99
CA ASP A 188 -19.52 -3.73 -2.63
C ASP A 188 -19.80 -3.56 -1.12
N LEU A 189 -18.79 -3.71 -0.28
CA LEU A 189 -18.86 -3.46 1.17
C LEU A 189 -18.69 -1.97 1.53
N GLY A 190 -18.30 -1.12 0.59
CA GLY A 190 -18.20 0.33 0.80
C GLY A 190 -16.79 0.83 1.13
N VAL A 191 -15.74 0.10 0.79
CA VAL A 191 -14.35 0.58 0.91
C VAL A 191 -14.07 1.63 -0.14
N ASP A 192 -13.50 2.79 0.25
CA ASP A 192 -13.25 3.90 -0.68
C ASP A 192 -11.98 3.71 -1.50
N VAL A 193 -10.92 3.17 -0.90
CA VAL A 193 -9.61 3.00 -1.55
C VAL A 193 -8.99 1.66 -1.18
N ILE A 194 -8.43 0.96 -2.18
CA ILE A 194 -7.67 -0.28 -2.00
C ILE A 194 -6.27 -0.11 -2.56
N VAL A 195 -5.27 -0.44 -1.75
CA VAL A 195 -3.86 -0.37 -2.12
C VAL A 195 -3.23 -1.75 -1.96
N GLY A 196 -2.72 -2.30 -3.05
CA GLY A 196 -2.09 -3.61 -3.07
C GLY A 196 -0.57 -3.59 -3.04
N GLY A 197 0.00 -4.71 -2.60
CA GLY A 197 1.43 -5.04 -2.62
C GLY A 197 1.63 -6.55 -2.69
N HIS A 198 2.85 -7.03 -2.69
CA HIS A 198 3.32 -8.41 -2.84
C HIS A 198 3.86 -8.76 -4.22
N PRO A 199 3.24 -8.42 -5.37
CA PRO A 199 3.77 -8.85 -6.67
C PRO A 199 5.20 -8.40 -6.98
N HIS A 200 5.79 -7.48 -6.22
CA HIS A 200 7.12 -6.90 -6.45
C HIS A 200 7.29 -6.20 -7.80
N VAL A 201 6.20 -5.98 -8.49
CA VAL A 201 6.07 -5.19 -9.71
C VAL A 201 4.83 -4.32 -9.62
N VAL A 202 4.81 -3.20 -10.33
CA VAL A 202 3.61 -2.37 -10.39
C VAL A 202 2.53 -3.10 -11.17
N GLU A 203 1.31 -3.12 -10.65
CA GLU A 203 0.12 -3.65 -11.30
C GLU A 203 -0.89 -2.53 -11.63
N PRO A 204 -1.89 -2.79 -12.50
CA PRO A 204 -2.84 -1.79 -12.93
C PRO A 204 -3.60 -1.08 -11.81
N MET A 205 -4.18 0.06 -12.18
CA MET A 205 -5.23 0.73 -11.42
C MET A 205 -6.59 0.50 -12.07
N GLU A 206 -7.63 0.53 -11.26
CA GLU A 206 -9.03 0.49 -11.72
C GLU A 206 -9.92 1.39 -10.84
N LEU A 207 -10.98 1.94 -11.42
CA LEU A 207 -12.09 2.54 -10.70
C LEU A 207 -13.25 1.55 -10.71
N LEU A 208 -13.49 0.90 -9.58
CA LEU A 208 -14.59 -0.04 -9.43
C LEU A 208 -15.90 0.68 -9.13
N THR A 209 -17.00 0.08 -9.57
CA THR A 209 -18.36 0.50 -9.21
C THR A 209 -18.98 -0.58 -8.37
N SER A 210 -19.53 -0.22 -7.22
CA SER A 210 -20.24 -1.18 -6.37
C SER A 210 -21.48 -1.73 -7.08
N GLY A 211 -21.65 -3.04 -7.01
CA GLY A 211 -22.84 -3.74 -7.48
C GLY A 211 -24.05 -3.54 -6.55
N VAL A 212 -23.82 -3.02 -5.33
CA VAL A 212 -24.85 -2.78 -4.32
C VAL A 212 -25.34 -1.34 -4.34
N ASP A 213 -24.43 -0.37 -4.42
CA ASP A 213 -24.75 1.06 -4.60
C ASP A 213 -23.94 1.63 -5.77
N SER A 214 -24.57 1.82 -6.91
CA SER A 214 -23.89 2.30 -8.13
C SER A 214 -23.23 3.69 -8.00
N ARG A 215 -23.56 4.45 -6.95
CA ARG A 215 -22.93 5.74 -6.65
C ARG A 215 -21.59 5.56 -5.95
N HIS A 216 -21.40 4.45 -5.23
CA HIS A 216 -20.15 4.16 -4.56
C HIS A 216 -19.09 3.66 -5.57
N LYS A 217 -17.92 4.27 -5.52
CA LYS A 217 -16.76 3.92 -6.34
C LYS A 217 -15.55 3.69 -5.44
N THR A 218 -14.74 2.74 -5.84
CA THR A 218 -13.48 2.42 -5.16
C THR A 218 -12.32 2.60 -6.12
N ALA A 219 -11.35 3.43 -5.75
CA ALA A 219 -10.07 3.48 -6.46
C ALA A 219 -9.19 2.31 -6.00
N VAL A 220 -8.71 1.51 -6.93
CA VAL A 220 -7.81 0.38 -6.64
C VAL A 220 -6.51 0.55 -7.40
N ILE A 221 -5.37 0.41 -6.71
CA ILE A 221 -4.09 0.08 -7.31
C ILE A 221 -3.69 -1.31 -6.82
N TYR A 222 -3.56 -2.27 -7.75
CA TYR A 222 -3.39 -3.67 -7.37
C TYR A 222 -2.01 -3.99 -6.80
N SER A 223 -0.95 -3.28 -7.20
CA SER A 223 0.37 -3.34 -6.58
C SER A 223 1.17 -2.07 -6.83
N LEU A 224 1.85 -1.60 -5.77
CA LEU A 224 2.76 -0.45 -5.85
C LEU A 224 4.18 -0.81 -6.35
N GLY A 225 4.50 -2.10 -6.54
CA GLY A 225 5.85 -2.55 -6.84
C GLY A 225 6.80 -2.37 -5.64
N ASN A 226 8.08 -2.20 -5.93
CA ASN A 226 9.13 -2.12 -4.91
C ASN A 226 9.55 -0.67 -4.63
N ALA A 227 9.51 -0.25 -3.36
CA ALA A 227 10.10 1.03 -2.95
C ALA A 227 11.64 0.94 -2.88
N VAL A 228 12.17 -0.06 -2.19
CA VAL A 228 13.61 -0.42 -2.15
C VAL A 228 13.71 -1.92 -2.15
N SER A 229 14.47 -2.50 -3.09
CA SER A 229 14.66 -3.94 -3.18
C SER A 229 15.96 -4.27 -3.91
N ASN A 230 16.54 -5.45 -3.60
CA ASN A 230 17.65 -6.02 -4.38
C ASN A 230 17.16 -6.97 -5.50
N GLN A 231 15.89 -6.93 -5.85
CA GLN A 231 15.34 -7.67 -6.99
C GLN A 231 15.69 -6.97 -8.30
N ARG A 232 16.97 -7.03 -8.65
CA ARG A 232 17.54 -6.35 -9.81
C ARG A 232 17.38 -7.19 -11.08
N ARG A 233 17.19 -6.54 -12.23
CA ARG A 233 17.05 -7.19 -13.55
C ARG A 233 18.19 -8.15 -13.90
N ASP A 234 19.37 -7.91 -13.39
CA ASP A 234 20.55 -8.76 -13.58
C ASP A 234 20.63 -9.95 -12.61
N LEU A 235 19.81 -9.96 -11.57
CA LEU A 235 19.71 -11.02 -10.56
C LEU A 235 18.43 -11.85 -10.67
N MET A 236 17.40 -11.32 -11.38
CA MET A 236 16.09 -11.95 -11.48
C MET A 236 15.91 -12.69 -12.80
N THR A 237 15.10 -13.76 -12.78
CA THR A 237 14.63 -14.41 -14.02
C THR A 237 13.81 -13.44 -14.87
N LEU A 238 13.01 -12.60 -14.24
CA LEU A 238 12.33 -11.45 -14.87
C LEU A 238 13.33 -10.30 -15.04
N ASN A 239 14.03 -10.27 -16.17
CA ASN A 239 15.09 -9.30 -16.46
C ASN A 239 14.60 -8.03 -17.18
N THR A 240 13.32 -7.71 -17.05
CA THR A 240 12.68 -6.58 -17.74
C THR A 240 12.87 -5.23 -17.07
N GLY A 241 13.29 -5.24 -15.78
CA GLY A 241 13.43 -4.05 -14.95
C GLY A 241 12.18 -3.66 -14.16
N HIS A 242 11.05 -4.36 -14.33
CA HIS A 242 9.82 -4.07 -13.58
C HIS A 242 9.99 -4.26 -12.06
N THR A 243 10.89 -5.11 -11.60
CA THR A 243 11.20 -5.30 -10.17
C THR A 243 12.04 -4.17 -9.57
N GLU A 244 12.56 -3.26 -10.41
CA GLU A 244 13.24 -2.03 -9.99
C GLU A 244 12.29 -0.84 -9.95
N ASP A 245 11.05 -1.00 -10.45
CA ASP A 245 10.03 0.03 -10.53
C ASP A 245 9.12 -0.02 -9.29
N GLY A 246 8.70 1.15 -8.83
CA GLY A 246 7.72 1.32 -7.78
C GLY A 246 6.83 2.54 -8.06
N ALA A 247 5.91 2.76 -7.15
CA ALA A 247 4.99 3.88 -7.24
C ALA A 247 4.67 4.48 -5.86
N VAL A 248 4.58 5.79 -5.80
CA VAL A 248 3.91 6.51 -4.72
C VAL A 248 2.50 6.79 -5.20
N PHE A 249 1.52 6.18 -4.56
CA PHE A 249 0.11 6.43 -4.80
C PHE A 249 -0.39 7.45 -3.79
N THR A 250 -0.99 8.53 -4.26
CA THR A 250 -1.56 9.57 -3.40
C THR A 250 -3.05 9.64 -3.57
N VAL A 251 -3.74 9.86 -2.45
CA VAL A 251 -5.20 10.04 -2.38
C VAL A 251 -5.48 11.36 -1.68
N THR A 252 -6.33 12.17 -2.28
CA THR A 252 -6.83 13.39 -1.66
C THR A 252 -8.26 13.18 -1.23
N PHE A 253 -8.52 13.30 0.07
CA PHE A 253 -9.85 13.36 0.62
C PHE A 253 -10.28 14.81 0.78
N GLU A 254 -11.54 15.11 0.53
CA GLU A 254 -12.12 16.44 0.70
C GLU A 254 -13.44 16.36 1.47
N LYS A 255 -13.59 17.24 2.46
CA LYS A 255 -14.83 17.38 3.23
C LYS A 255 -15.66 18.49 2.64
N TYR A 256 -16.87 18.16 2.22
CA TYR A 256 -17.79 19.09 1.57
C TYR A 256 -18.68 19.85 2.57
N ALA A 257 -19.40 20.85 2.10
CA ALA A 257 -20.24 21.70 2.92
C ALA A 257 -21.40 20.98 3.62
N ASP A 258 -21.81 19.84 3.10
CA ASP A 258 -22.82 18.95 3.72
C ASP A 258 -22.24 18.06 4.83
N GLY A 259 -20.92 18.13 5.06
CA GLY A 259 -20.18 17.34 6.02
C GLY A 259 -19.69 15.97 5.49
N ALA A 260 -20.05 15.59 4.27
CA ALA A 260 -19.58 14.34 3.68
C ALA A 260 -18.11 14.44 3.24
N VAL A 261 -17.38 13.35 3.43
CA VAL A 261 -16.01 13.18 2.96
C VAL A 261 -16.00 12.27 1.75
N HIS A 262 -15.24 12.62 0.73
CA HIS A 262 -15.09 11.83 -0.49
C HIS A 262 -13.64 11.86 -0.98
N VAL A 263 -13.26 10.87 -1.78
CA VAL A 263 -12.05 10.92 -2.59
C VAL A 263 -12.22 12.02 -3.64
N ALA A 264 -11.37 13.04 -3.61
CA ALA A 264 -11.42 14.19 -4.52
C ALA A 264 -10.42 14.06 -5.69
N ASP A 265 -9.29 13.39 -5.45
CA ASP A 265 -8.29 13.11 -6.49
C ASP A 265 -7.43 11.91 -6.09
N VAL A 266 -6.84 11.28 -7.08
CA VAL A 266 -5.79 10.27 -6.91
C VAL A 266 -4.65 10.55 -7.87
N ASN A 267 -3.42 10.23 -7.48
CA ASN A 267 -2.27 10.38 -8.35
C ASN A 267 -1.26 9.25 -8.13
N VAL A 268 -0.44 9.00 -9.14
CA VAL A 268 0.69 8.07 -9.09
C VAL A 268 1.95 8.77 -9.53
N MET A 269 2.96 8.76 -8.68
CA MET A 269 4.32 9.17 -9.04
C MET A 269 5.18 7.91 -9.14
N PRO A 270 5.66 7.53 -10.33
CA PRO A 270 6.59 6.42 -10.48
C PRO A 270 7.87 6.65 -9.70
N THR A 271 8.48 5.56 -9.22
CA THR A 271 9.80 5.58 -8.60
C THR A 271 10.69 4.50 -9.23
N TRP A 272 11.99 4.71 -9.18
CA TRP A 272 12.98 3.76 -9.65
C TRP A 272 14.06 3.54 -8.60
N VAL A 273 14.40 2.28 -8.36
CA VAL A 273 15.49 1.93 -7.44
C VAL A 273 16.81 1.90 -8.21
N ILE A 274 17.70 2.82 -7.90
CA ILE A 274 19.08 2.83 -8.40
C ILE A 274 20.02 2.20 -7.38
N LEU A 275 20.92 1.35 -7.87
CA LEU A 275 22.05 0.83 -7.10
C LEU A 275 23.34 1.49 -7.57
N ARG A 276 24.06 2.07 -6.65
CA ARG A 276 25.36 2.71 -6.90
C ARG A 276 26.43 2.07 -6.03
N SER A 277 27.68 2.12 -6.52
CA SER A 277 28.86 1.83 -5.69
C SER A 277 29.49 3.16 -5.27
N VAL A 278 29.45 3.45 -3.98
CA VAL A 278 30.03 4.66 -3.38
C VAL A 278 31.04 4.21 -2.34
N ASP A 279 32.31 4.58 -2.49
CA ASP A 279 33.40 4.21 -1.57
C ASP A 279 33.43 2.70 -1.27
N GLU A 280 33.33 1.88 -2.31
CA GLU A 280 33.28 0.40 -2.25
C GLU A 280 32.05 -0.19 -1.53
N LYS A 281 31.06 0.64 -1.16
CA LYS A 281 29.79 0.19 -0.58
C LYS A 281 28.67 0.25 -1.61
N GLN A 282 27.74 -0.68 -1.49
CA GLN A 282 26.52 -0.69 -2.28
C GLN A 282 25.51 0.26 -1.64
N GLU A 283 25.00 1.19 -2.42
CA GLU A 283 24.00 2.18 -1.99
C GLU A 283 22.77 2.08 -2.87
N TYR A 284 21.63 1.78 -2.24
CA TYR A 284 20.32 1.79 -2.89
C TYR A 284 19.66 3.14 -2.65
N SER A 285 19.15 3.74 -3.72
CA SER A 285 18.43 5.00 -3.61
C SER A 285 17.13 4.93 -4.40
N ILE A 286 16.07 5.53 -3.84
CA ILE A 286 14.80 5.70 -4.54
C ILE A 286 14.89 6.99 -5.34
N VAL A 287 14.65 6.91 -6.65
CA VAL A 287 14.59 8.06 -7.57
C VAL A 287 13.11 8.35 -7.85
N PRO A 288 12.53 9.41 -7.28
CA PRO A 288 11.19 9.87 -7.65
C PRO A 288 11.19 10.37 -9.09
N LEU A 289 10.20 9.93 -9.88
CA LEU A 289 10.09 10.23 -11.30
C LEU A 289 8.87 11.14 -11.56
N GLU A 290 8.87 12.31 -10.92
CA GLU A 290 7.84 13.32 -11.12
C GLU A 290 7.95 13.90 -12.54
N ASP A 291 6.88 13.74 -13.35
CA ASP A 291 6.88 14.13 -14.76
C ASP A 291 7.09 15.63 -14.97
N ALA A 292 6.53 16.46 -14.10
CA ALA A 292 6.72 17.91 -14.15
C ALA A 292 8.20 18.34 -14.02
N ARG A 293 9.06 17.47 -13.46
CA ARG A 293 10.51 17.70 -13.26
C ARG A 293 11.37 16.82 -14.15
N ARG A 294 10.81 16.22 -15.18
CA ARG A 294 11.49 15.22 -16.04
C ARG A 294 12.81 15.72 -16.64
N GLU A 295 12.87 16.97 -17.05
CA GLU A 295 14.08 17.59 -17.61
C GLU A 295 15.18 17.80 -16.56
N GLU A 296 14.83 17.83 -15.28
CA GLU A 296 15.73 18.03 -14.15
C GLU A 296 16.30 16.72 -13.57
N TRP A 297 15.71 15.54 -13.87
CA TRP A 297 16.07 14.27 -13.22
C TRP A 297 17.58 13.98 -13.25
N GLN A 298 18.25 14.29 -14.38
CA GLN A 298 19.70 14.05 -14.49
C GLN A 298 20.49 14.83 -13.45
N SER A 299 20.23 16.13 -13.33
CA SER A 299 20.94 17.01 -12.41
C SER A 299 20.50 16.81 -10.97
N LEU A 300 19.18 16.64 -10.76
CA LEU A 300 18.58 16.51 -9.44
C LEU A 300 19.06 15.26 -8.69
N TYR A 301 19.19 14.14 -9.42
CA TYR A 301 19.58 12.86 -8.84
C TYR A 301 21.01 12.42 -9.21
N GLY A 302 21.78 13.26 -9.90
CA GLY A 302 23.16 12.96 -10.29
C GLY A 302 23.25 11.72 -11.20
N LEU A 303 22.34 11.60 -12.16
CA LEU A 303 22.27 10.44 -13.07
C LEU A 303 23.26 10.62 -14.21
N ASP A 304 24.03 9.59 -14.54
CA ASP A 304 24.73 9.53 -15.83
C ASP A 304 23.73 9.22 -16.97
N ALA A 305 24.21 9.22 -18.20
CA ALA A 305 23.35 9.01 -19.37
C ALA A 305 22.63 7.64 -19.37
N ALA A 306 23.29 6.60 -18.87
CA ALA A 306 22.72 5.24 -18.79
C ALA A 306 21.65 5.16 -17.68
N ALA A 307 21.93 5.74 -16.52
CA ALA A 307 20.98 5.82 -15.40
C ALA A 307 19.76 6.68 -15.77
N LEU A 308 19.95 7.80 -16.47
CA LEU A 308 18.84 8.62 -16.98
C LEU A 308 17.96 7.82 -17.96
N ALA A 309 18.56 7.08 -18.89
CA ALA A 309 17.80 6.23 -19.80
C ALA A 309 16.99 5.15 -19.06
N ASN A 310 17.55 4.56 -18.00
CA ASN A 310 16.82 3.60 -17.13
C ASN A 310 15.68 4.28 -16.36
N ALA A 311 15.88 5.47 -15.83
CA ALA A 311 14.85 6.25 -15.15
C ALA A 311 13.67 6.57 -16.08
N VAL A 312 13.97 7.02 -17.32
CA VAL A 312 12.93 7.25 -18.35
C VAL A 312 12.20 5.95 -18.67
N ALA A 313 12.91 4.85 -18.89
CA ALA A 313 12.29 3.56 -19.17
C ALA A 313 11.43 3.05 -18.00
N SER A 314 11.85 3.28 -16.74
CA SER A 314 11.07 2.97 -15.54
C SER A 314 9.77 3.76 -15.50
N TYR A 315 9.83 5.07 -15.72
CA TYR A 315 8.65 5.93 -15.81
C TYR A 315 7.67 5.41 -16.87
N ASP A 316 8.17 5.17 -18.08
CA ASP A 316 7.34 4.75 -19.22
C ASP A 316 6.71 3.37 -18.97
N ARG A 317 7.42 2.41 -18.36
CA ARG A 317 6.88 1.10 -17.96
C ARG A 317 5.75 1.28 -16.93
N THR A 318 6.01 2.00 -15.85
CA THR A 318 5.03 2.21 -14.79
C THR A 318 3.78 2.91 -15.32
N MET A 319 3.94 4.00 -16.07
CA MET A 319 2.80 4.75 -16.61
C MET A 319 2.03 3.98 -17.69
N SER A 320 2.68 3.08 -18.43
CA SER A 320 1.95 2.19 -19.35
C SER A 320 1.01 1.22 -18.64
N ILE A 321 1.32 0.85 -17.40
CA ILE A 321 0.52 -0.07 -16.57
C ILE A 321 -0.59 0.68 -15.83
N VAL A 322 -0.25 1.74 -15.10
CA VAL A 322 -1.21 2.43 -14.23
C VAL A 322 -1.98 3.55 -14.95
N GLY A 323 -1.42 4.13 -16.02
CA GLY A 323 -1.94 5.33 -16.65
C GLY A 323 -3.41 5.25 -17.08
N PRO A 324 -3.87 4.16 -17.74
CA PRO A 324 -5.27 4.04 -18.15
C PRO A 324 -6.26 4.10 -16.97
N GLY A 325 -5.97 3.38 -15.86
CA GLY A 325 -6.81 3.39 -14.67
C GLY A 325 -6.71 4.71 -13.90
N LEU A 326 -5.52 5.30 -13.83
CA LEU A 326 -5.31 6.61 -13.22
C LEU A 326 -6.13 7.70 -13.92
N GLU A 327 -6.13 7.72 -15.25
CA GLU A 327 -6.92 8.68 -16.03
C GLU A 327 -8.42 8.48 -15.80
N GLN A 328 -8.89 7.23 -15.75
CA GLN A 328 -10.27 6.91 -15.41
C GLN A 328 -10.67 7.43 -14.03
N CYS A 329 -9.85 7.17 -13.00
CA CYS A 329 -10.09 7.65 -11.64
C CYS A 329 -10.14 9.18 -11.58
N ARG A 330 -9.13 9.85 -12.11
CA ARG A 330 -9.04 11.32 -12.08
C ARG A 330 -10.16 12.00 -12.85
N SER A 331 -10.53 11.44 -14.00
CA SER A 331 -11.67 11.95 -14.77
C SER A 331 -12.97 11.86 -13.99
N TYR A 332 -13.22 10.73 -13.31
CA TYR A 332 -14.41 10.55 -12.48
C TYR A 332 -14.42 11.51 -11.29
N TYR A 333 -13.35 11.58 -10.49
CA TYR A 333 -13.32 12.43 -9.29
C TYR A 333 -13.40 13.92 -9.66
N THR A 334 -12.79 14.34 -10.77
CA THR A 334 -12.93 15.72 -11.25
C THR A 334 -14.40 16.05 -11.61
N GLN A 335 -15.12 15.14 -12.26
CA GLN A 335 -16.54 15.32 -12.58
C GLN A 335 -17.41 15.34 -11.33
N GLU A 336 -17.17 14.43 -10.38
CA GLU A 336 -17.89 14.39 -9.10
C GLU A 336 -17.69 15.68 -8.30
N LYS A 337 -16.46 16.17 -8.21
CA LYS A 337 -16.15 17.45 -7.55
C LYS A 337 -16.92 18.60 -8.20
N GLN A 338 -16.88 18.72 -9.51
CA GLN A 338 -17.62 19.74 -10.25
C GLN A 338 -19.13 19.66 -10.03
N ALA A 339 -19.69 18.43 -10.00
CA ALA A 339 -21.11 18.22 -9.77
C ALA A 339 -21.55 18.65 -8.35
N ARG A 340 -20.70 18.47 -7.35
CA ARG A 340 -20.96 18.86 -5.94
C ARG A 340 -20.80 20.37 -5.72
N GLU A 341 -19.89 21.02 -6.42
CA GLU A 341 -19.66 22.45 -6.35
C GLU A 341 -20.64 23.27 -7.21
N ALA A 342 -21.40 22.60 -8.11
CA ALA A 342 -22.38 23.28 -8.95
C ALA A 342 -23.51 23.89 -8.09
N PRO A 343 -23.91 25.16 -8.32
CA PRO A 343 -25.02 25.75 -7.61
C PRO A 343 -26.30 24.94 -7.86
N ALA A 344 -27.06 24.70 -6.77
CA ALA A 344 -28.33 23.99 -6.86
C ALA A 344 -29.23 24.66 -7.92
N VAL A 345 -29.63 23.90 -8.94
CA VAL A 345 -30.61 24.40 -9.93
C VAL A 345 -31.91 24.71 -9.18
N PRO A 346 -32.46 25.92 -9.23
CA PRO A 346 -33.74 26.21 -8.60
C PRO A 346 -34.77 25.22 -9.18
N THR A 347 -35.39 24.46 -8.32
CA THR A 347 -36.60 23.69 -8.72
C THR A 347 -37.65 24.73 -9.06
N GLU A 348 -38.02 24.84 -10.35
CA GLU A 348 -39.24 25.55 -10.72
C GLU A 348 -40.40 24.93 -9.93
N GLU A 349 -40.89 25.64 -8.94
CA GLU A 349 -42.16 25.30 -8.30
C GLU A 349 -43.22 25.27 -9.42
N ALA A 350 -43.78 24.08 -9.65
CA ALA A 350 -44.89 23.91 -10.54
C ALA A 350 -46.07 24.76 -10.00
N ALA A 351 -46.38 25.85 -10.72
CA ALA A 351 -47.56 26.71 -10.48
C ALA A 351 -48.86 26.00 -10.85
#